data_1d3a4c07e075eb09a2509b551b2fa77a
#
_entry.id   1d3a4c07e075eb09a2509b551b2fa77a
#
_cell.length_a   1.000
_cell.length_b   1.000
_cell.length_c   1.000
_cell.angle_alpha   90.00
_cell.angle_beta   90.00
_cell.angle_gamma   90.00
#
_symmetry.space_group_name_H-M   'P 1'
#
loop_
_entity.id
_entity.type
_entity.pdbx_description
1 polymer ?
#
loop_
_entity_poly.entity_id
_entity_poly.type
_entity_poly.pdbx_seq_one_letter_code
_entity_poly.pdbx_strand_id
1 'polypeptide(L)'
;MVSDDFKLLFLNVRGLSNFKKRRAILTWCKKQKGSIIFLQETHSTADKEKQLKAEWGAPIEFAHGRSSARGAAILLCNGFNCKIKRKIVDPIGRYIGIEAEIKDENFLLFNVYAPNNDSQSAKV
;
A
#
# COMPACT_ATOMS: atom_id res chain seq x y z
N MET A 1 -5.30 11.70 -27.46
CA MET A 1 -5.27 12.41 -26.17
C MET A 1 -4.88 11.47 -25.05
N VAL A 2 -3.95 11.86 -24.23
CA VAL A 2 -3.53 11.04 -23.11
C VAL A 2 -4.48 11.29 -21.94
N SER A 3 -5.00 10.21 -21.37
CA SER A 3 -5.83 10.33 -20.19
C SER A 3 -5.00 10.80 -19.00
N ASP A 4 -5.53 11.72 -18.23
CA ASP A 4 -4.90 12.17 -16.99
C ASP A 4 -5.36 11.34 -15.79
N ASP A 5 -6.16 10.32 -16.04
CA ASP A 5 -6.70 9.49 -14.98
C ASP A 5 -5.63 8.56 -14.42
N PHE A 6 -5.74 8.26 -13.16
CA PHE A 6 -4.96 7.23 -12.52
C PHE A 6 -5.90 6.30 -11.77
N LYS A 7 -5.41 5.11 -11.44
CA LYS A 7 -6.22 4.07 -10.80
C LYS A 7 -5.80 3.89 -9.35
N LEU A 8 -6.78 3.63 -8.50
CA LEU A 8 -6.54 3.21 -7.13
C LEU A 8 -6.94 1.74 -7.02
N LEU A 9 -6.00 0.91 -6.60
CA LEU A 9 -6.24 -0.53 -6.45
C LEU A 9 -6.06 -0.90 -4.98
N PHE A 10 -6.94 -1.74 -4.48
CA PHE A 10 -6.92 -2.18 -3.09
C PHE A 10 -6.85 -3.69 -3.03
N LEU A 11 -5.87 -4.22 -2.31
CA LEU A 11 -5.67 -5.66 -2.17
C LEU A 11 -5.45 -6.02 -0.71
N ASN A 12 -6.22 -6.98 -0.21
CA ASN A 12 -5.92 -7.62 1.05
C ASN A 12 -5.02 -8.81 0.76
N VAL A 13 -3.75 -8.71 1.14
CA VAL A 13 -2.76 -9.71 0.75
C VAL A 13 -2.55 -10.81 1.78
N ARG A 14 -3.13 -10.64 2.97
CA ARG A 14 -3.07 -11.67 4.03
C ARG A 14 -1.65 -12.17 4.29
N GLY A 15 -0.72 -11.22 4.44
CA GLY A 15 0.68 -11.52 4.71
C GLY A 15 1.53 -11.64 3.46
N LEU A 16 2.74 -11.11 3.55
CA LEU A 16 3.70 -11.12 2.45
C LEU A 16 4.98 -11.88 2.82
N SER A 17 4.93 -12.73 3.84
CA SER A 17 6.13 -13.45 4.27
C SER A 17 6.50 -14.61 3.34
N ASN A 18 5.51 -15.22 2.70
CA ASN A 18 5.78 -16.32 1.77
C ASN A 18 6.37 -15.76 0.47
N PHE A 19 7.56 -16.22 0.13
CA PHE A 19 8.30 -15.69 -1.02
C PHE A 19 7.55 -15.86 -2.34
N LYS A 20 6.99 -17.03 -2.60
CA LYS A 20 6.30 -17.28 -3.87
C LYS A 20 5.06 -16.42 -4.00
N LYS A 21 4.30 -16.31 -2.93
CA LYS A 21 3.10 -15.49 -2.88
C LYS A 21 3.46 -14.01 -3.06
N ARG A 22 4.47 -13.53 -2.33
CA ARG A 22 4.91 -12.14 -2.41
C ARG A 22 5.37 -11.80 -3.82
N ARG A 23 6.15 -12.68 -4.42
CA ARG A 23 6.64 -12.47 -5.78
C ARG A 23 5.49 -12.38 -6.78
N ALA A 24 4.51 -13.27 -6.65
CA ALA A 24 3.35 -13.25 -7.55
C ALA A 24 2.56 -11.96 -7.42
N ILE A 25 2.33 -11.52 -6.19
CA ILE A 25 1.59 -10.28 -5.93
C ILE A 25 2.33 -9.07 -6.49
N LEU A 26 3.63 -8.95 -6.20
CA LEU A 26 4.41 -7.81 -6.68
C LEU A 26 4.54 -7.81 -8.20
N THR A 27 4.67 -8.99 -8.81
CA THR A 27 4.73 -9.10 -10.26
C THR A 27 3.42 -8.59 -10.89
N TRP A 28 2.29 -9.02 -10.33
CA TRP A 28 0.99 -8.53 -10.81
C TRP A 28 0.88 -7.03 -10.63
N CYS A 29 1.28 -6.52 -9.48
CA CYS A 29 1.21 -5.09 -9.19
C CYS A 29 2.04 -4.27 -10.18
N LYS A 30 3.21 -4.76 -10.57
CA LYS A 30 4.08 -4.05 -11.49
C LYS A 30 3.46 -3.87 -12.87
N LYS A 31 2.50 -4.69 -13.21
CA LYS A 31 1.79 -4.59 -14.49
C LYS A 31 0.68 -3.57 -14.45
N GLN A 32 0.34 -3.04 -13.28
CA GLN A 32 -0.76 -2.08 -13.12
C GLN A 32 -0.24 -0.66 -13.28
N LYS A 33 0.22 -0.32 -14.46
CA LYS A 33 0.81 1.00 -14.73
C LYS A 33 -0.22 2.10 -14.53
N GLY A 34 0.23 3.23 -14.03
CA GLY A 34 -0.64 4.35 -13.76
C GLY A 34 -1.51 4.18 -12.53
N SER A 35 -1.10 3.28 -11.62
CA SER A 35 -1.88 2.96 -10.42
C SER A 35 -1.15 3.30 -9.14
N ILE A 36 -1.94 3.61 -8.12
CA ILE A 36 -1.49 3.62 -6.73
C ILE A 36 -2.14 2.40 -6.10
N ILE A 37 -1.34 1.54 -5.49
CA ILE A 37 -1.82 0.25 -4.99
C ILE A 37 -1.77 0.25 -3.48
N PHE A 38 -2.92 0.02 -2.86
CA PHE A 38 -3.08 -0.05 -1.42
C PHE A 38 -3.11 -1.51 -1.00
N LEU A 39 -2.09 -1.95 -0.24
CA LEU A 39 -2.03 -3.30 0.29
C LEU A 39 -2.48 -3.30 1.74
N GLN A 40 -3.33 -4.25 2.09
CA GLN A 40 -3.83 -4.43 3.45
C GLN A 40 -3.39 -5.78 3.98
N GLU A 41 -3.19 -5.87 5.29
CA GLU A 41 -2.70 -7.06 5.97
C GLU A 41 -1.37 -7.54 5.39
N THR A 42 -0.43 -6.61 5.29
CA THR A 42 0.90 -6.96 4.77
C THR A 42 1.68 -7.87 5.71
N HIS A 43 1.36 -7.82 7.01
CA HIS A 43 2.09 -8.51 8.07
C HIS A 43 3.58 -8.18 8.02
N SER A 44 3.89 -6.99 7.53
CA SER A 44 5.27 -6.54 7.39
C SER A 44 5.77 -5.98 8.70
N THR A 45 7.08 -6.01 8.85
CA THR A 45 7.78 -5.46 10.02
C THR A 45 8.90 -4.55 9.51
N ALA A 46 9.40 -3.70 10.40
CA ALA A 46 10.41 -2.72 10.00
C ALA A 46 11.67 -3.38 9.45
N ASP A 47 12.04 -4.55 9.96
CA ASP A 47 13.23 -5.28 9.49
C ASP A 47 13.07 -5.85 8.08
N LYS A 48 11.83 -6.00 7.61
CA LYS A 48 11.57 -6.50 6.25
C LYS A 48 11.44 -5.38 5.23
N GLU A 49 11.40 -4.14 5.67
CA GLU A 49 11.10 -3.00 4.80
C GLU A 49 12.12 -2.84 3.68
N LYS A 50 13.41 -3.00 4.00
CA LYS A 50 14.46 -2.86 3.01
C LYS A 50 14.33 -3.88 1.89
N GLN A 51 14.01 -5.12 2.24
CA GLN A 51 13.80 -6.19 1.27
C GLN A 51 12.60 -5.89 0.37
N LEU A 52 11.49 -5.46 0.95
CA LEU A 52 10.29 -5.15 0.18
C LEU A 52 10.51 -3.97 -0.75
N LYS A 53 11.23 -2.95 -0.30
CA LYS A 53 11.56 -1.82 -1.15
C LYS A 53 12.41 -2.24 -2.34
N ALA A 54 13.39 -3.11 -2.11
CA ALA A 54 14.25 -3.59 -3.18
C ALA A 54 13.46 -4.43 -4.19
N GLU A 55 12.57 -5.28 -3.70
CA GLU A 55 11.76 -6.13 -4.58
C GLU A 55 10.75 -5.33 -5.39
N TRP A 56 10.19 -4.27 -4.80
CA TRP A 56 9.25 -3.43 -5.52
C TRP A 56 9.95 -2.55 -6.55
N GLY A 57 11.05 -1.92 -6.16
CA GLY A 57 11.87 -1.13 -7.07
C GLY A 57 11.31 0.24 -7.44
N ALA A 58 10.31 0.72 -6.72
CA ALA A 58 9.69 2.02 -6.92
C ALA A 58 9.25 2.54 -5.56
N PRO A 59 8.72 3.76 -5.45
CA PRO A 59 8.33 4.28 -4.14
C PRO A 59 7.26 3.42 -3.47
N ILE A 60 7.45 3.19 -2.17
CA ILE A 60 6.53 2.42 -1.34
C ILE A 60 6.58 2.98 0.09
N GLU A 61 5.42 3.16 0.70
CA GLU A 61 5.31 3.62 2.07
C GLU A 61 4.60 2.58 2.92
N PHE A 62 5.03 2.44 4.16
CA PHE A 62 4.55 1.38 5.06
C PHE A 62 3.97 1.92 6.35
N ALA A 63 2.93 1.25 6.84
CA ALA A 63 2.53 1.28 8.22
C ALA A 63 2.61 -0.16 8.73
N HIS A 64 3.63 -0.45 9.52
CA HIS A 64 3.83 -1.81 10.01
C HIS A 64 2.95 -2.09 11.22
N GLY A 65 2.45 -3.32 11.30
CA GLY A 65 1.73 -3.77 12.48
C GLY A 65 2.68 -4.15 13.59
N ARG A 66 2.12 -4.47 14.74
CA ARG A 66 2.87 -5.05 15.84
C ARG A 66 3.08 -6.52 15.54
N SER A 67 4.30 -7.01 15.71
CA SER A 67 4.70 -8.35 15.31
C SER A 67 4.31 -8.60 13.85
N SER A 68 3.91 -9.81 13.48
CA SER A 68 3.60 -10.14 12.10
C SER A 68 2.09 -10.13 11.83
N ALA A 69 1.37 -9.18 12.44
CA ALA A 69 -0.06 -9.00 12.22
C ALA A 69 -0.34 -7.61 11.68
N ARG A 70 -1.45 -7.47 10.96
CA ARG A 70 -1.87 -6.18 10.40
C ARG A 70 -0.85 -5.65 9.38
N GLY A 71 -0.70 -4.33 9.32
CA GLY A 71 0.20 -3.69 8.38
C GLY A 71 -0.50 -3.24 7.10
N ALA A 72 -0.10 -2.10 6.60
CA ALA A 72 -0.61 -1.54 5.36
C ALA A 72 0.53 -0.93 4.57
N ALA A 73 0.39 -0.89 3.26
CA ALA A 73 1.39 -0.26 2.42
C ALA A 73 0.72 0.45 1.25
N ILE A 74 1.39 1.47 0.75
CA ILE A 74 0.98 2.16 -0.47
C ILE A 74 2.13 2.06 -1.46
N LEU A 75 1.85 1.46 -2.60
CA LEU A 75 2.84 1.24 -3.66
C LEU A 75 2.54 2.16 -4.83
N LEU A 76 3.56 2.88 -5.28
CA LEU A 76 3.47 3.68 -6.49
C LEU A 76 4.12 2.91 -7.63
N CYS A 77 3.43 2.80 -8.75
CA CYS A 77 3.99 2.12 -9.90
C CYS A 77 5.11 2.94 -10.53
N ASN A 78 6.10 2.26 -11.08
CA ASN A 78 7.23 2.92 -11.72
C ASN A 78 6.75 3.75 -12.91
N GLY A 79 7.34 4.92 -13.08
CA GLY A 79 6.96 5.83 -14.16
C GLY A 79 5.72 6.66 -13.88
N PHE A 80 5.10 6.48 -12.72
CA PHE A 80 3.92 7.25 -12.34
C PHE A 80 4.36 8.56 -11.69
N ASN A 81 3.90 9.68 -12.24
CA ASN A 81 4.31 10.99 -11.76
C ASN A 81 3.50 11.38 -10.52
N CYS A 82 4.02 11.01 -9.38
CA CYS A 82 3.39 11.27 -8.10
C CYS A 82 4.43 11.73 -7.10
N LYS A 83 4.17 12.84 -6.44
CA LYS A 83 5.05 13.37 -5.41
C LYS A 83 4.37 13.25 -4.06
N ILE A 84 4.96 12.46 -3.17
CA ILE A 84 4.46 12.33 -1.81
C ILE A 84 4.99 13.49 -0.98
N LYS A 85 4.07 14.32 -0.49
CA LYS A 85 4.44 15.50 0.31
C LYS A 85 4.47 15.19 1.80
N ARG A 86 3.61 14.29 2.25
CA ARG A 86 3.48 13.98 3.66
C ARG A 86 2.87 12.60 3.81
N LYS A 87 3.26 11.90 4.87
CA LYS A 87 2.62 10.64 5.22
C LYS A 87 2.12 10.68 6.65
N ILE A 88 1.01 9.98 6.90
CA ILE A 88 0.39 9.84 8.20
C ILE A 88 0.31 8.34 8.48
N VAL A 89 1.03 7.89 9.49
CA VAL A 89 1.21 6.46 9.73
C VAL A 89 0.67 6.08 11.11
N ASP A 90 -0.20 5.08 11.13
CA ASP A 90 -0.68 4.51 12.39
C ASP A 90 0.42 3.63 12.97
N PRO A 91 0.84 3.86 14.24
CA PRO A 91 1.93 3.08 14.84
C PRO A 91 1.63 1.59 14.98
N ILE A 92 0.37 1.18 14.91
CA ILE A 92 0.02 -0.24 15.01
C ILE A 92 -0.47 -0.83 13.70
N GLY A 93 -0.27 -0.11 12.59
CA GLY A 93 -0.45 -0.68 11.26
C GLY A 93 -1.89 -0.82 10.77
N ARG A 94 -2.83 -0.04 11.32
CA ARG A 94 -4.22 -0.10 10.88
C ARG A 94 -4.49 0.78 9.66
N TYR A 95 -3.71 1.84 9.49
CA TYR A 95 -3.88 2.72 8.34
C TYR A 95 -2.60 3.42 7.98
N ILE A 96 -2.56 3.89 6.75
CA ILE A 96 -1.53 4.80 6.27
C ILE A 96 -2.20 5.79 5.32
N GLY A 97 -1.87 7.06 5.49
CA GLY A 97 -2.33 8.11 4.59
C GLY A 97 -1.16 8.80 3.94
N ILE A 98 -1.36 9.28 2.74
CA ILE A 98 -0.39 10.14 2.07
C ILE A 98 -1.08 11.38 1.52
N GLU A 99 -0.39 12.49 1.60
CA GLU A 99 -0.74 13.68 0.85
C GLU A 99 0.16 13.66 -0.38
N ALA A 100 -0.45 13.56 -1.54
CA ALA A 100 0.28 13.37 -2.78
C ALA A 100 -0.13 14.41 -3.81
N GLU A 101 0.85 14.87 -4.57
CA GLU A 101 0.60 15.70 -5.73
C GLU A 101 0.70 14.83 -6.98
N ILE A 102 -0.41 14.76 -7.70
CA ILE A 102 -0.52 13.95 -8.91
C ILE A 102 -1.01 14.87 -10.01
N LYS A 103 -0.18 15.08 -11.05
CA LYS A 103 -0.53 15.93 -12.19
C LYS A 103 -1.01 17.32 -11.74
N ASP A 104 -0.25 17.91 -10.84
CA ASP A 104 -0.49 19.26 -10.31
C ASP A 104 -1.73 19.40 -9.43
N GLU A 105 -2.36 18.30 -9.07
CA GLU A 105 -3.47 18.30 -8.11
C GLU A 105 -3.06 17.60 -6.83
N ASN A 106 -3.56 18.09 -5.70
CA ASN A 106 -3.28 17.51 -4.40
C ASN A 106 -4.37 16.54 -3.98
N PHE A 107 -3.96 15.40 -3.49
CA PHE A 107 -4.85 14.35 -3.02
C PHE A 107 -4.45 13.91 -1.63
N LEU A 108 -5.43 13.59 -0.81
CA LEU A 108 -5.21 12.95 0.48
C LEU A 108 -5.80 11.55 0.38
N LEU A 109 -4.92 10.56 0.39
CA LEU A 109 -5.30 9.17 0.15
C LEU A 109 -5.02 8.34 1.38
N PHE A 110 -6.02 7.59 1.83
CA PHE A 110 -5.88 6.73 3.00
C PHE A 110 -6.12 5.27 2.65
N ASN A 111 -5.27 4.41 3.21
CA ASN A 111 -5.43 2.97 3.16
C ASN A 111 -5.78 2.52 4.57
N VAL A 112 -7.03 2.15 4.79
CA VAL A 112 -7.53 1.76 6.09
C VAL A 112 -7.87 0.28 6.09
N TYR A 113 -7.31 -0.44 7.06
CA TYR A 113 -7.62 -1.84 7.24
C TYR A 113 -8.67 -1.99 8.32
N ALA A 114 -9.80 -2.59 7.98
CA ALA A 114 -10.81 -2.96 8.94
C ALA A 114 -10.69 -4.46 9.20
N PRO A 115 -10.54 -4.89 10.46
CA PRO A 115 -10.45 -6.32 10.74
C PRO A 115 -11.67 -7.05 10.22
N ASN A 116 -11.46 -8.22 9.61
CA ASN A 116 -12.54 -9.04 9.13
C ASN A 116 -13.14 -9.82 10.31
N ASN A 117 -13.90 -9.10 11.11
CA ASN A 117 -14.59 -9.66 12.26
C ASN A 117 -16.06 -9.33 12.08
N ASP A 118 -16.88 -10.34 11.86
CA ASP A 118 -18.29 -10.14 11.53
C ASP A 118 -19.03 -9.31 12.56
N SER A 119 -18.76 -9.54 13.84
CA SER A 119 -19.46 -8.79 14.88
C SER A 119 -19.05 -7.32 14.90
N GLN A 120 -17.84 -6.99 14.50
CA GLN A 120 -17.39 -5.62 14.42
C GLN A 120 -17.81 -4.97 13.12
N SER A 121 -17.73 -5.71 12.02
CA SER A 121 -18.12 -5.19 10.72
C SER A 121 -19.59 -4.81 10.65
N ALA A 122 -20.43 -5.59 11.29
CA ALA A 122 -21.88 -5.33 11.31
C ALA A 122 -22.26 -4.07 12.06
N LYS A 123 -21.36 -3.50 12.84
CA LYS A 123 -21.62 -2.32 13.65
C LYS A 123 -21.21 -1.02 12.97
N VAL A 124 -20.62 -1.12 11.83
CA VAL A 124 -20.13 0.08 11.12
C VAL A 124 -21.22 0.86 10.41
#